data_bc0717e8adbdef0d55e552c97228cd18
#
_entry.id   bc0717e8adbdef0d55e552c97228cd18
#
_cell.length_a   1.000
_cell.length_b   1.000
_cell.length_c   1.000
_cell.angle_alpha   90.00
_cell.angle_beta   90.00
_cell.angle_gamma   90.00
#
_symmetry.space_group_name_H-M   'P 1'
#
loop_
_entity.id
_entity.type
_entity.pdbx_description
1 polymer ?
#
loop_
_entity_poly.entity_id
_entity_poly.type
_entity_poly.pdbx_seq_one_letter_code
_entity_poly.pdbx_strand_id
1 'polypeptide(L)'
;MMQFDRMALGRQAKELGFVRDTFEKVCRLADVLKFFEGDDLLSEYLALKGGTAINLTILDLPRLSVDIDLDFSKNMPREEMLEVREMLSSRISKYMEANGYRLSPKSKNHHALDSFVYEYQNAGGMKDNLKIEINYMLRCHVLPVVRRKVYLPWMTDELSVLSVDPIEIFGAKIVALLTRTATRDLYDVHNMITHELFDESQLDMLRKCVVFYSAIGGEHPPKEFAIENVGKVTKRSITTDLYPVLRHGERFELTAVQNEVRTYLSGFLNPTKEEQIFWSAFEKGIYEPQFVFEGAELQRIKEHPMALWKCRSKEQNIKTEPVKGRVR
;
A
#
# COMPACT_ATOMS: atom_id res chain seq x y z
N MET A 1 5.90 -11.15 26.44
CA MET A 1 5.28 -9.82 26.30
C MET A 1 6.38 -8.79 26.38
N MET A 2 6.67 -8.06 25.29
CA MET A 2 7.62 -6.96 25.34
C MET A 2 6.98 -5.87 26.23
N GLN A 3 7.68 -5.50 27.29
CA GLN A 3 7.18 -4.45 28.18
C GLN A 3 7.62 -3.10 27.57
N PHE A 4 6.68 -2.35 27.00
CA PHE A 4 6.96 -1.02 26.45
C PHE A 4 7.14 -0.03 27.61
N ASP A 5 8.39 0.15 28.04
CA ASP A 5 8.71 1.13 29.09
C ASP A 5 8.59 2.56 28.57
N ARG A 6 7.78 3.37 29.26
CA ARG A 6 7.50 4.75 28.87
C ARG A 6 8.75 5.63 28.78
N MET A 7 9.70 5.44 29.71
CA MET A 7 10.91 6.28 29.76
C MET A 7 11.90 5.85 28.66
N ALA A 8 12.03 4.53 28.42
CA ALA A 8 12.88 4.02 27.33
C ALA A 8 12.36 4.46 25.97
N LEU A 9 11.05 4.28 25.71
CA LEU A 9 10.40 4.77 24.48
C LEU A 9 10.55 6.30 24.31
N GLY A 10 10.40 7.06 25.41
CA GLY A 10 10.55 8.51 25.37
C GLY A 10 11.97 8.96 25.01
N ARG A 11 13.00 8.28 25.53
CA ARG A 11 14.40 8.55 25.17
C ARG A 11 14.69 8.23 23.71
N GLN A 12 14.33 7.02 23.26
CA GLN A 12 14.55 6.60 21.87
C GLN A 12 13.79 7.48 20.87
N ALA A 13 12.53 7.78 21.12
CA ALA A 13 11.75 8.68 20.28
C ALA A 13 12.39 10.07 20.17
N LYS A 14 12.90 10.61 21.30
CA LYS A 14 13.60 11.90 21.31
C LYS A 14 14.92 11.86 20.54
N GLU A 15 15.72 10.81 20.69
CA GLU A 15 16.98 10.61 19.97
C GLU A 15 16.74 10.50 18.46
N LEU A 16 15.69 9.81 18.03
CA LEU A 16 15.30 9.67 16.63
C LEU A 16 14.50 10.87 16.09
N GLY A 17 14.09 11.80 16.96
CA GLY A 17 13.34 12.99 16.59
C GLY A 17 11.85 12.76 16.37
N PHE A 18 11.24 11.69 16.88
CA PHE A 18 9.83 11.39 16.64
C PHE A 18 8.94 11.66 17.86
N VAL A 19 7.64 11.76 17.61
CA VAL A 19 6.61 11.80 18.66
C VAL A 19 6.55 10.42 19.34
N ARG A 20 6.66 10.37 20.68
CA ARG A 20 6.73 9.14 21.45
C ARG A 20 5.57 8.17 21.15
N ASP A 21 4.34 8.63 21.16
CA ASP A 21 3.18 7.74 21.02
C ASP A 21 3.09 7.15 19.59
N THR A 22 3.44 7.95 18.57
CA THR A 22 3.54 7.46 17.19
C THR A 22 4.70 6.48 17.06
N PHE A 23 5.84 6.75 17.71
CA PHE A 23 7.00 5.85 17.75
C PHE A 23 6.68 4.52 18.43
N GLU A 24 5.98 4.54 19.59
CA GLU A 24 5.52 3.32 20.26
C GLU A 24 4.68 2.46 19.32
N LYS A 25 3.77 3.08 18.54
CA LYS A 25 2.95 2.35 17.58
C LYS A 25 3.81 1.61 16.54
N VAL A 26 4.88 2.23 16.06
CA VAL A 26 5.80 1.59 15.11
C VAL A 26 6.61 0.47 15.78
N CYS A 27 7.00 0.62 17.03
CA CYS A 27 7.64 -0.46 17.79
C CYS A 27 6.71 -1.68 17.94
N ARG A 28 5.43 -1.46 18.24
CA ARG A 28 4.42 -2.53 18.32
C ARG A 28 4.16 -3.18 16.96
N LEU A 29 4.12 -2.38 15.91
CA LEU A 29 4.03 -2.87 14.53
C LEU A 29 5.22 -3.78 14.18
N ALA A 30 6.43 -3.39 14.57
CA ALA A 30 7.63 -4.19 14.36
C ALA A 30 7.57 -5.55 15.07
N ASP A 31 7.02 -5.60 16.30
CA ASP A 31 6.79 -6.87 17.02
C ASP A 31 5.79 -7.77 16.29
N VAL A 32 4.73 -7.19 15.74
CA VAL A 32 3.75 -7.96 14.93
C VAL A 32 4.41 -8.49 13.65
N LEU A 33 5.23 -7.69 12.97
CA LEU A 33 5.98 -8.16 11.79
C LEU A 33 6.99 -9.27 12.14
N LYS A 34 7.64 -9.17 13.31
CA LYS A 34 8.53 -10.23 13.80
C LYS A 34 7.76 -11.53 14.08
N PHE A 35 6.56 -11.44 14.62
CA PHE A 35 5.67 -12.59 14.77
C PHE A 35 5.29 -13.18 13.42
N PHE A 36 4.92 -12.34 12.44
CA PHE A 36 4.56 -12.81 11.10
C PHE A 36 5.70 -13.56 10.43
N GLU A 37 6.92 -13.08 10.57
CA GLU A 37 8.10 -13.74 10.02
C GLU A 37 8.42 -15.06 10.72
N GLY A 38 8.15 -15.17 12.01
CA GLY A 38 8.35 -16.39 12.79
C GLY A 38 7.26 -17.45 12.62
N ASP A 39 6.18 -17.16 11.92
CA ASP A 39 5.08 -18.08 11.64
C ASP A 39 5.12 -18.53 10.17
N ASP A 40 5.29 -19.83 9.92
CA ASP A 40 5.47 -20.39 8.58
C ASP A 40 4.33 -20.01 7.62
N LEU A 41 3.08 -19.96 8.12
CA LEU A 41 1.92 -19.63 7.30
C LEU A 41 1.88 -18.12 6.98
N LEU A 42 2.06 -17.27 7.99
CA LEU A 42 1.97 -15.82 7.80
C LEU A 42 3.10 -15.32 6.91
N SER A 43 4.33 -15.82 7.11
CA SER A 43 5.52 -15.42 6.34
C SER A 43 5.50 -15.93 4.90
N GLU A 44 4.73 -16.98 4.59
CA GLU A 44 4.58 -17.51 3.23
C GLU A 44 3.52 -16.76 2.42
N TYR A 45 2.40 -16.37 3.07
CA TYR A 45 1.22 -15.90 2.36
C TYR A 45 1.02 -14.40 2.40
N LEU A 46 1.69 -13.66 3.30
CA LEU A 46 1.47 -12.23 3.49
C LEU A 46 2.65 -11.40 3.03
N ALA A 47 2.46 -10.59 2.01
CA ALA A 47 3.46 -9.65 1.51
C ALA A 47 3.17 -8.23 2.00
N LEU A 48 4.14 -7.62 2.67
CA LEU A 48 4.07 -6.23 3.15
C LEU A 48 4.04 -5.27 1.96
N LYS A 49 3.20 -4.23 2.05
CA LYS A 49 3.08 -3.18 1.06
C LYS A 49 2.84 -1.81 1.68
N GLY A 50 2.52 -0.84 0.84
CA GLY A 50 2.08 0.49 1.28
C GLY A 50 3.17 1.30 1.97
N GLY A 51 2.75 2.25 2.81
CA GLY A 51 3.67 3.14 3.51
C GLY A 51 4.63 2.42 4.45
N THR A 52 4.21 1.33 5.05
CA THR A 52 5.06 0.56 5.98
C THR A 52 6.18 -0.16 5.24
N ALA A 53 5.91 -0.78 4.10
CA ALA A 53 6.97 -1.35 3.26
C ALA A 53 7.96 -0.27 2.80
N ILE A 54 7.47 0.88 2.30
CA ILE A 54 8.33 1.99 1.85
C ILE A 54 9.28 2.43 2.97
N ASN A 55 8.74 2.74 4.15
CA ASN A 55 9.50 3.37 5.21
C ASN A 55 10.39 2.41 6.01
N LEU A 56 10.03 1.11 6.07
CA LEU A 56 10.79 0.13 6.85
C LEU A 56 11.72 -0.74 6.01
N THR A 57 11.49 -0.88 4.70
CA THR A 57 12.23 -1.85 3.89
C THR A 57 12.89 -1.27 2.63
N ILE A 58 12.50 -0.07 2.21
CA ILE A 58 13.02 0.57 0.99
C ILE A 58 13.82 1.81 1.35
N LEU A 59 13.25 2.66 2.21
CA LEU A 59 13.88 3.88 2.71
C LEU A 59 14.30 3.68 4.17
N ASP A 60 15.30 4.42 4.63
CA ASP A 60 15.79 4.34 6.01
C ASP A 60 14.94 5.21 6.96
N LEU A 61 13.68 4.79 7.16
CA LEU A 61 12.73 5.40 8.08
C LEU A 61 12.63 6.93 7.96
N PRO A 62 12.37 7.49 6.77
CA PRO A 62 12.25 8.94 6.61
C PRO A 62 11.04 9.49 7.38
N ARG A 63 9.98 8.71 7.52
CA ARG A 63 8.82 8.99 8.36
C ARG A 63 8.30 7.73 9.04
N LEU A 64 7.50 7.91 10.06
CA LEU A 64 6.77 6.80 10.68
C LEU A 64 5.58 6.35 9.82
N SER A 65 5.37 5.04 9.72
CA SER A 65 4.15 4.44 9.20
C SER A 65 3.51 3.58 10.28
N VAL A 66 2.21 3.73 10.49
CA VAL A 66 1.52 3.25 11.70
C VAL A 66 0.48 2.15 11.44
N ASP A 67 0.31 1.74 10.18
CA ASP A 67 -0.60 0.68 9.77
C ASP A 67 0.20 -0.46 9.11
N ILE A 68 -0.27 -1.69 9.23
CA ILE A 68 0.28 -2.85 8.52
C ILE A 68 -0.61 -3.14 7.33
N ASP A 69 -0.12 -2.82 6.13
CA ASP A 69 -0.82 -3.11 4.88
C ASP A 69 -0.19 -4.33 4.21
N LEU A 70 -0.99 -5.33 3.91
CA LEU A 70 -0.56 -6.62 3.37
C LEU A 70 -1.40 -7.00 2.14
N ASP A 71 -0.77 -7.69 1.21
CA ASP A 71 -1.46 -8.46 0.19
C ASP A 71 -1.30 -9.95 0.49
N PHE A 72 -2.37 -10.70 0.31
CA PHE A 72 -2.26 -12.14 0.16
C PHE A 72 -1.49 -12.41 -1.13
N SER A 73 -0.36 -13.12 -1.06
CA SER A 73 0.65 -13.13 -2.13
C SER A 73 0.68 -14.40 -2.98
N LYS A 74 -0.35 -15.25 -2.90
CA LYS A 74 -0.43 -16.49 -3.67
C LYS A 74 -1.67 -16.47 -4.58
N ASN A 75 -1.44 -16.63 -5.89
CA ASN A 75 -2.55 -16.84 -6.81
C ASN A 75 -3.04 -18.29 -6.73
N MET A 76 -4.25 -18.46 -6.21
CA MET A 76 -4.90 -19.77 -6.02
C MET A 76 -6.41 -19.65 -6.21
N PRO A 77 -7.13 -20.78 -6.38
CA PRO A 77 -8.58 -20.79 -6.42
C PRO A 77 -9.20 -20.12 -5.21
N ARG A 78 -10.40 -19.54 -5.41
CA ARG A 78 -11.08 -18.77 -4.36
C ARG A 78 -11.36 -19.59 -3.10
N GLU A 79 -11.78 -20.83 -3.27
CA GLU A 79 -12.15 -21.75 -2.18
C GLU A 79 -10.95 -22.04 -1.28
N GLU A 80 -9.80 -22.41 -1.88
CA GLU A 80 -8.54 -22.64 -1.17
C GLU A 80 -8.05 -21.36 -0.46
N MET A 81 -8.15 -20.21 -1.13
CA MET A 81 -7.79 -18.93 -0.53
C MET A 81 -8.66 -18.62 0.70
N LEU A 82 -9.95 -18.95 0.69
CA LEU A 82 -10.83 -18.72 1.84
C LEU A 82 -10.43 -19.60 3.05
N GLU A 83 -10.05 -20.84 2.83
CA GLU A 83 -9.53 -21.72 3.89
C GLU A 83 -8.25 -21.16 4.52
N VAL A 84 -7.30 -20.75 3.69
CA VAL A 84 -6.05 -20.12 4.17
C VAL A 84 -6.36 -18.81 4.91
N ARG A 85 -7.28 -17.99 4.41
CA ARG A 85 -7.71 -16.74 5.05
C ARG A 85 -8.22 -16.96 6.48
N GLU A 86 -9.03 -17.99 6.72
CA GLU A 86 -9.50 -18.33 8.06
C GLU A 86 -8.35 -18.72 8.99
N MET A 87 -7.40 -19.50 8.49
CA MET A 87 -6.21 -19.88 9.26
C MET A 87 -5.33 -18.66 9.61
N LEU A 88 -5.07 -17.77 8.64
CA LEU A 88 -4.33 -16.53 8.86
C LEU A 88 -5.00 -15.66 9.93
N SER A 89 -6.30 -15.41 9.78
CA SER A 89 -7.08 -14.61 10.72
C SER A 89 -7.07 -15.19 12.13
N SER A 90 -7.20 -16.52 12.25
CA SER A 90 -7.13 -17.22 13.55
C SER A 90 -5.76 -17.06 14.21
N ARG A 91 -4.64 -17.21 13.47
CA ARG A 91 -3.28 -17.05 14.01
C ARG A 91 -3.02 -15.63 14.46
N ILE A 92 -3.39 -14.63 13.64
CA ILE A 92 -3.26 -13.22 13.98
C ILE A 92 -4.07 -12.90 15.25
N SER A 93 -5.33 -13.31 15.31
CA SER A 93 -6.20 -13.03 16.47
C SER A 93 -5.62 -13.62 17.76
N LYS A 94 -5.21 -14.88 17.73
CA LYS A 94 -4.60 -15.56 18.90
C LYS A 94 -3.34 -14.84 19.40
N TYR A 95 -2.45 -14.44 18.48
CA TYR A 95 -1.26 -13.69 18.86
C TYR A 95 -1.62 -12.33 19.46
N MET A 96 -2.50 -11.58 18.82
CA MET A 96 -2.89 -10.25 19.29
C MET A 96 -3.54 -10.32 20.68
N GLU A 97 -4.48 -11.24 20.90
CA GLU A 97 -5.13 -11.45 22.19
C GLU A 97 -4.15 -11.86 23.28
N ALA A 98 -3.23 -12.80 22.99
CA ALA A 98 -2.19 -13.23 23.92
C ALA A 98 -1.23 -12.10 24.33
N ASN A 99 -1.08 -11.08 23.48
CA ASN A 99 -0.25 -9.90 23.73
C ASN A 99 -1.04 -8.68 24.25
N GLY A 100 -2.29 -8.90 24.71
CA GLY A 100 -3.08 -7.88 25.37
C GLY A 100 -3.77 -6.87 24.44
N TYR A 101 -3.84 -7.17 23.16
CA TYR A 101 -4.65 -6.41 22.21
C TYR A 101 -6.08 -6.92 22.19
N ARG A 102 -7.03 -6.04 21.97
CA ARG A 102 -8.44 -6.37 21.85
C ARG A 102 -8.96 -5.97 20.47
N LEU A 103 -9.62 -6.90 19.78
CA LEU A 103 -10.25 -6.60 18.50
C LEU A 103 -11.36 -5.57 18.69
N SER A 104 -11.28 -4.47 17.96
CA SER A 104 -12.24 -3.38 18.01
C SER A 104 -13.49 -3.69 17.15
N PRO A 105 -14.69 -3.26 17.58
CA PRO A 105 -15.89 -3.30 16.74
C PRO A 105 -15.78 -2.49 15.42
N LYS A 106 -14.76 -1.64 15.29
CA LYS A 106 -14.45 -0.91 14.04
C LYS A 106 -13.82 -1.78 12.97
N SER A 107 -13.39 -3.00 13.32
CA SER A 107 -12.85 -3.97 12.38
C SER A 107 -13.90 -4.34 11.33
N LYS A 108 -13.44 -4.55 10.09
CA LYS A 108 -14.30 -4.89 8.96
C LYS A 108 -13.76 -6.12 8.26
N ASN A 109 -14.66 -7.02 7.89
CA ASN A 109 -14.36 -8.18 7.09
C ASN A 109 -15.24 -8.12 5.84
N HIS A 110 -14.62 -7.96 4.68
CA HIS A 110 -15.27 -7.94 3.38
C HIS A 110 -14.71 -9.04 2.50
N HIS A 111 -15.40 -9.37 1.41
CA HIS A 111 -14.92 -10.41 0.48
C HIS A 111 -13.51 -10.15 -0.07
N ALA A 112 -13.11 -8.88 -0.19
CA ALA A 112 -11.84 -8.47 -0.76
C ALA A 112 -10.77 -8.10 0.28
N LEU A 113 -11.17 -7.79 1.53
CA LEU A 113 -10.31 -7.13 2.50
C LEU A 113 -10.69 -7.52 3.93
N ASP A 114 -9.71 -7.90 4.72
CA ASP A 114 -9.79 -7.87 6.17
C ASP A 114 -9.12 -6.59 6.69
N SER A 115 -9.84 -5.83 7.48
CA SER A 115 -9.33 -4.63 8.16
C SER A 115 -9.52 -4.81 9.65
N PHE A 116 -8.49 -5.31 10.32
CA PHE A 116 -8.46 -5.52 11.76
C PHE A 116 -7.97 -4.26 12.45
N VAL A 117 -8.72 -3.78 13.43
CA VAL A 117 -8.34 -2.69 14.33
C VAL A 117 -8.20 -3.28 15.72
N TYR A 118 -6.98 -3.32 16.25
CA TYR A 118 -6.67 -3.84 17.57
C TYR A 118 -6.40 -2.72 18.55
N GLU A 119 -7.25 -2.60 19.57
CA GLU A 119 -7.11 -1.61 20.64
C GLU A 119 -6.11 -2.09 21.69
N TYR A 120 -5.31 -1.16 22.20
CA TYR A 120 -4.39 -1.37 23.32
C TYR A 120 -4.26 -0.12 24.19
N GLN A 121 -3.65 -0.26 25.36
CA GLN A 121 -3.24 0.87 26.21
C GLN A 121 -1.77 1.16 25.95
N ASN A 122 -1.45 2.39 25.51
CA ASN A 122 -0.07 2.77 25.25
C ASN A 122 0.71 2.98 26.56
N ALA A 123 2.04 3.10 26.49
CA ALA A 123 2.92 3.31 27.64
C ALA A 123 2.60 4.59 28.45
N GLY A 124 1.85 5.52 27.88
CA GLY A 124 1.32 6.72 28.56
C GLY A 124 -0.01 6.50 29.27
N GLY A 125 -0.61 5.29 29.18
CA GLY A 125 -1.91 4.96 29.77
C GLY A 125 -3.11 5.37 28.92
N MET A 126 -2.89 5.87 27.70
CA MET A 126 -3.95 6.28 26.78
C MET A 126 -4.37 5.11 25.89
N LYS A 127 -5.65 5.08 25.50
CA LYS A 127 -6.15 4.13 24.48
C LYS A 127 -5.60 4.50 23.12
N ASP A 128 -5.08 3.53 22.42
CA ASP A 128 -4.63 3.64 21.03
C ASP A 128 -4.99 2.35 20.27
N ASN A 129 -4.68 2.28 18.99
CA ASN A 129 -4.98 1.13 18.16
C ASN A 129 -3.87 0.84 17.14
N LEU A 130 -3.78 -0.42 16.75
CA LEU A 130 -2.96 -0.90 15.64
C LEU A 130 -3.89 -1.45 14.56
N LYS A 131 -3.67 -1.05 13.32
CA LYS A 131 -4.46 -1.50 12.17
C LYS A 131 -3.66 -2.47 11.33
N ILE A 132 -4.29 -3.60 10.96
CA ILE A 132 -3.74 -4.61 10.06
C ILE A 132 -4.76 -4.80 8.94
N GLU A 133 -4.36 -4.55 7.70
CA GLU A 133 -5.18 -4.76 6.52
C GLU A 133 -4.59 -5.84 5.63
N ILE A 134 -5.42 -6.80 5.20
CA ILE A 134 -5.01 -7.88 4.29
C ILE A 134 -5.94 -7.84 3.08
N ASN A 135 -5.39 -7.58 1.90
CA ASN A 135 -6.13 -7.55 0.65
C ASN A 135 -6.00 -8.90 -0.08
N TYR A 136 -7.11 -9.52 -0.42
CA TYR A 136 -7.18 -10.82 -1.08
C TYR A 136 -7.44 -10.72 -2.59
N MET A 137 -7.84 -9.55 -3.09
CA MET A 137 -8.09 -9.33 -4.53
C MET A 137 -6.85 -8.92 -5.31
N LEU A 138 -5.83 -8.39 -4.62
CA LEU A 138 -4.52 -8.05 -5.18
C LEU A 138 -3.50 -9.19 -5.03
N ARG A 139 -3.94 -10.44 -4.96
CA ARG A 139 -3.07 -11.61 -4.74
C ARG A 139 -2.20 -12.01 -5.94
N CYS A 140 -2.40 -11.37 -7.08
CA CYS A 140 -1.52 -11.48 -8.23
C CYS A 140 -0.71 -10.19 -8.36
N HIS A 141 0.60 -10.31 -8.45
CA HIS A 141 1.51 -9.18 -8.60
C HIS A 141 2.13 -9.15 -9.98
N VAL A 142 2.39 -7.96 -10.50
CA VAL A 142 3.10 -7.74 -11.77
C VAL A 142 4.51 -8.32 -11.68
N LEU A 143 5.21 -8.00 -10.59
CA LEU A 143 6.55 -8.46 -10.29
C LEU A 143 6.54 -9.52 -9.18
N PRO A 144 7.55 -10.39 -9.08
CA PRO A 144 7.65 -11.33 -7.97
C PRO A 144 7.72 -10.59 -6.64
N VAL A 145 7.02 -11.12 -5.61
CA VAL A 145 7.24 -10.66 -4.24
C VAL A 145 8.66 -11.02 -3.79
N VAL A 146 9.28 -10.16 -2.97
CA VAL A 146 10.68 -10.25 -2.58
C VAL A 146 10.84 -10.21 -1.06
N ARG A 147 11.86 -10.90 -0.53
CA ARG A 147 12.24 -10.75 0.88
C ARG A 147 13.13 -9.54 1.07
N ARG A 148 12.74 -8.68 2.00
CA ARG A 148 13.46 -7.44 2.28
C ARG A 148 13.76 -7.31 3.77
N LYS A 149 14.97 -6.81 4.09
CA LYS A 149 15.32 -6.45 5.46
C LYS A 149 14.48 -5.28 5.95
N VAL A 150 14.10 -5.33 7.22
CA VAL A 150 13.43 -4.24 7.92
C VAL A 150 14.49 -3.39 8.61
N TYR A 151 14.51 -2.10 8.31
CA TYR A 151 15.45 -1.14 8.88
C TYR A 151 14.81 -0.41 10.06
N LEU A 152 15.19 -0.83 11.27
CA LEU A 152 14.72 -0.23 12.52
C LEU A 152 15.93 0.03 13.43
N PRO A 153 16.34 1.29 13.62
CA PRO A 153 17.57 1.64 14.35
C PRO A 153 17.65 1.14 15.80
N TRP A 154 16.53 0.77 16.38
CA TRP A 154 16.43 0.28 17.77
C TRP A 154 16.36 -1.26 17.89
N MET A 155 16.29 -1.96 16.77
CA MET A 155 16.30 -3.43 16.77
C MET A 155 17.70 -3.96 16.57
N THR A 156 18.09 -4.91 17.43
CA THR A 156 19.37 -5.61 17.32
C THR A 156 19.28 -6.87 16.46
N ASP A 157 18.08 -7.44 16.36
CA ASP A 157 17.84 -8.65 15.59
C ASP A 157 17.56 -8.30 14.12
N GLU A 158 18.13 -9.09 13.21
CA GLU A 158 17.80 -8.98 11.79
C GLU A 158 16.35 -9.48 11.56
N LEU A 159 15.52 -8.64 11.01
CA LEU A 159 14.17 -8.96 10.58
C LEU A 159 14.08 -8.82 9.06
N SER A 160 13.56 -9.83 8.39
CA SER A 160 13.23 -9.79 6.97
C SER A 160 11.77 -10.16 6.79
N VAL A 161 11.08 -9.49 5.89
CA VAL A 161 9.66 -9.75 5.60
C VAL A 161 9.46 -9.99 4.11
N LEU A 162 8.46 -10.77 3.76
CA LEU A 162 7.98 -10.84 2.39
C LEU A 162 7.34 -9.48 2.05
N SER A 163 7.68 -8.92 0.90
CA SER A 163 7.22 -7.59 0.46
C SER A 163 6.84 -7.62 -1.01
N VAL A 164 5.88 -6.83 -1.39
CA VAL A 164 5.64 -6.49 -2.79
C VAL A 164 6.88 -5.77 -3.34
N ASP A 165 7.15 -5.94 -4.63
CA ASP A 165 8.31 -5.32 -5.27
C ASP A 165 8.23 -3.78 -5.19
N PRO A 166 9.35 -3.08 -4.94
CA PRO A 166 9.38 -1.62 -4.83
C PRO A 166 8.78 -0.87 -6.03
N ILE A 167 9.04 -1.33 -7.26
CA ILE A 167 8.48 -0.70 -8.46
C ILE A 167 6.95 -0.77 -8.42
N GLU A 168 6.41 -1.91 -8.04
CA GLU A 168 4.97 -2.13 -7.95
C GLU A 168 4.34 -1.33 -6.79
N ILE A 169 5.00 -1.27 -5.63
CA ILE A 169 4.58 -0.43 -4.49
C ILE A 169 4.50 1.04 -4.91
N PHE A 170 5.54 1.56 -5.58
CA PHE A 170 5.56 2.95 -6.00
C PHE A 170 4.62 3.21 -7.18
N GLY A 171 4.39 2.24 -8.07
CA GLY A 171 3.34 2.33 -9.07
C GLY A 171 1.96 2.56 -8.44
N ALA A 172 1.60 1.75 -7.45
CA ALA A 172 0.35 1.93 -6.70
C ALA A 172 0.34 3.24 -5.86
N LYS A 173 1.50 3.67 -5.33
CA LYS A 173 1.66 4.91 -4.57
C LYS A 173 1.44 6.15 -5.45
N ILE A 174 1.97 6.16 -6.67
CA ILE A 174 1.74 7.23 -7.64
C ILE A 174 0.26 7.30 -8.01
N VAL A 175 -0.40 6.17 -8.28
CA VAL A 175 -1.85 6.15 -8.52
C VAL A 175 -2.61 6.75 -7.33
N ALA A 176 -2.27 6.37 -6.11
CA ALA A 176 -2.88 6.92 -4.90
C ALA A 176 -2.68 8.44 -4.79
N LEU A 177 -1.49 8.95 -5.07
CA LEU A 177 -1.19 10.39 -5.09
C LEU A 177 -2.07 11.12 -6.13
N LEU A 178 -2.18 10.59 -7.35
CA LEU A 178 -2.94 11.22 -8.43
C LEU A 178 -4.46 11.15 -8.24
N THR A 179 -4.95 10.22 -7.41
CA THR A 179 -6.39 10.03 -7.17
C THR A 179 -6.89 10.69 -5.89
N ARG A 180 -6.33 10.32 -4.73
CA ARG A 180 -6.78 10.82 -3.41
C ARG A 180 -6.01 12.01 -2.87
N THR A 181 -4.89 12.37 -3.50
CA THR A 181 -4.06 13.54 -3.17
C THR A 181 -3.64 13.63 -1.69
N ALA A 182 -3.32 12.48 -1.08
CA ALA A 182 -2.90 12.44 0.33
C ALA A 182 -1.45 12.94 0.50
N THR A 183 -1.21 13.72 1.55
CA THR A 183 0.10 14.34 1.81
C THR A 183 1.23 13.33 2.00
N ARG A 184 0.92 12.18 2.65
CA ARG A 184 1.92 11.11 2.83
C ARG A 184 2.30 10.45 1.50
N ASP A 185 1.37 10.39 0.53
CA ASP A 185 1.69 9.85 -0.79
C ASP A 185 2.61 10.80 -1.56
N LEU A 186 2.39 12.12 -1.44
CA LEU A 186 3.29 13.13 -1.99
C LEU A 186 4.70 13.04 -1.38
N TYR A 187 4.78 12.90 -0.05
CA TYR A 187 6.04 12.74 0.67
C TYR A 187 6.80 11.47 0.24
N ASP A 188 6.12 10.33 0.14
CA ASP A 188 6.74 9.07 -0.26
C ASP A 188 7.25 9.14 -1.71
N VAL A 189 6.50 9.73 -2.65
CA VAL A 189 6.92 9.92 -4.04
C VAL A 189 8.08 10.92 -4.15
N HIS A 190 8.06 12.01 -3.35
CA HIS A 190 9.20 12.92 -3.27
C HIS A 190 10.47 12.20 -2.80
N ASN A 191 10.40 11.38 -1.78
CA ASN A 191 11.55 10.60 -1.31
C ASN A 191 12.02 9.58 -2.36
N MET A 192 11.14 8.96 -3.12
CA MET A 192 11.47 8.09 -4.25
C MET A 192 12.38 8.85 -5.25
N ILE A 193 12.03 10.09 -5.57
CA ILE A 193 12.76 10.94 -6.49
C ILE A 193 14.12 11.36 -5.89
N THR A 194 14.09 11.89 -4.67
CA THR A 194 15.28 12.42 -3.97
C THR A 194 16.36 11.35 -3.73
N HIS A 195 15.94 10.09 -3.51
CA HIS A 195 16.85 8.97 -3.31
C HIS A 195 17.18 8.22 -4.61
N GLU A 196 16.73 8.72 -5.76
CA GLU A 196 16.98 8.11 -7.09
C GLU A 196 16.71 6.61 -7.09
N LEU A 197 15.56 6.19 -6.50
CA LEU A 197 15.26 4.76 -6.25
C LEU A 197 15.17 3.94 -7.53
N PHE A 198 14.85 4.55 -8.65
CA PHE A 198 14.68 3.87 -9.95
C PHE A 198 15.51 4.58 -11.02
N ASP A 199 16.30 3.80 -11.74
CA ASP A 199 17.02 4.26 -12.91
C ASP A 199 16.14 4.30 -14.18
N GLU A 200 16.67 4.85 -15.27
CA GLU A 200 15.92 5.00 -16.52
C GLU A 200 15.39 3.67 -17.07
N SER A 201 16.10 2.56 -16.85
CA SER A 201 15.68 1.23 -17.32
C SER A 201 14.45 0.70 -16.57
N GLN A 202 14.23 1.18 -15.34
CA GLN A 202 13.11 0.77 -14.47
C GLN A 202 11.87 1.66 -14.63
N LEU A 203 12.03 2.88 -15.20
CA LEU A 203 10.90 3.82 -15.36
C LEU A 203 9.82 3.30 -16.31
N ASP A 204 10.17 2.50 -17.31
CA ASP A 204 9.17 1.87 -18.19
C ASP A 204 8.26 0.90 -17.41
N MET A 205 8.86 0.05 -16.57
CA MET A 205 8.09 -0.87 -15.72
C MET A 205 7.28 -0.13 -14.67
N LEU A 206 7.84 0.93 -14.06
CA LEU A 206 7.11 1.79 -13.12
C LEU A 206 5.88 2.42 -13.78
N ARG A 207 6.01 2.97 -15.02
CA ARG A 207 4.88 3.50 -15.78
C ARG A 207 3.81 2.42 -16.05
N LYS A 208 4.23 1.23 -16.50
CA LYS A 208 3.33 0.09 -16.74
C LYS A 208 2.56 -0.30 -15.47
N CYS A 209 3.21 -0.32 -14.31
CA CYS A 209 2.53 -0.54 -13.02
C CYS A 209 1.52 0.59 -12.73
N VAL A 210 1.86 1.86 -12.98
CA VAL A 210 0.92 2.99 -12.80
C VAL A 210 -0.28 2.84 -13.75
N VAL A 211 -0.06 2.50 -15.02
CA VAL A 211 -1.13 2.22 -16.00
C VAL A 211 -2.07 1.14 -15.51
N PHE A 212 -1.52 0.02 -15.08
CA PHE A 212 -2.28 -1.13 -14.61
C PHE A 212 -3.08 -0.83 -13.35
N TYR A 213 -2.42 -0.30 -12.31
CA TYR A 213 -3.07 0.00 -11.03
C TYR A 213 -4.09 1.14 -11.14
N SER A 214 -3.92 2.07 -12.08
CA SER A 214 -4.93 3.11 -12.33
C SER A 214 -6.22 2.53 -12.90
N ALA A 215 -6.14 1.47 -13.71
CA ALA A 215 -7.33 0.80 -14.25
C ALA A 215 -8.05 -0.04 -13.19
N ILE A 216 -7.29 -0.84 -12.39
CA ILE A 216 -7.91 -1.73 -11.41
C ILE A 216 -8.21 -1.06 -10.06
N GLY A 217 -7.61 0.08 -9.75
CA GLY A 217 -7.80 0.82 -8.49
C GLY A 217 -9.03 1.73 -8.49
N GLY A 218 -9.34 2.41 -9.59
CA GLY A 218 -10.45 3.35 -9.74
C GLY A 218 -11.77 2.70 -10.15
N GLU A 219 -12.86 3.45 -10.15
CA GLU A 219 -14.14 3.01 -10.73
C GLU A 219 -14.03 2.90 -12.25
N HIS A 220 -13.36 3.89 -12.86
CA HIS A 220 -13.08 3.96 -14.29
C HIS A 220 -11.56 4.09 -14.51
N PRO A 221 -10.99 3.48 -15.58
CA PRO A 221 -9.64 3.81 -16.00
C PRO A 221 -9.55 5.29 -16.37
N PRO A 222 -8.41 5.94 -16.13
CA PRO A 222 -8.23 7.32 -16.56
C PRO A 222 -8.11 7.40 -18.10
N LYS A 223 -8.36 8.57 -18.66
CA LYS A 223 -8.04 8.87 -20.08
C LYS A 223 -6.61 9.38 -20.22
N GLU A 224 -6.12 10.03 -19.18
CA GLU A 224 -4.77 10.58 -19.03
C GLU A 224 -4.40 10.61 -17.56
N PHE A 225 -3.13 10.70 -17.24
CA PHE A 225 -2.68 10.84 -15.85
C PHE A 225 -2.96 12.26 -15.33
N ALA A 226 -3.72 12.37 -14.26
CA ALA A 226 -4.09 13.64 -13.63
C ALA A 226 -2.93 14.22 -12.79
N ILE A 227 -1.76 14.46 -13.41
CA ILE A 227 -0.54 14.93 -12.73
C ILE A 227 -0.78 16.27 -12.00
N GLU A 228 -1.66 17.12 -12.53
CA GLU A 228 -2.04 18.38 -11.89
C GLU A 228 -2.69 18.22 -10.51
N ASN A 229 -3.23 17.03 -10.21
CA ASN A 229 -3.78 16.74 -8.89
C ASN A 229 -2.73 16.83 -7.77
N VAL A 230 -1.44 16.65 -8.06
CA VAL A 230 -0.35 16.86 -7.09
C VAL A 230 -0.45 18.26 -6.45
N GLY A 231 -0.91 19.27 -7.20
CA GLY A 231 -1.13 20.63 -6.71
C GLY A 231 -2.29 20.78 -5.71
N LYS A 232 -3.15 19.78 -5.55
CA LYS A 232 -4.31 19.83 -4.62
C LYS A 232 -3.95 19.54 -3.17
N VAL A 233 -2.76 18.99 -2.90
CA VAL A 233 -2.27 18.81 -1.51
C VAL A 233 -2.12 20.17 -0.85
N THR A 234 -2.61 20.31 0.38
CA THR A 234 -2.70 21.60 1.07
C THR A 234 -1.74 21.71 2.26
N LYS A 235 -1.39 22.96 2.64
CA LYS A 235 -0.60 23.21 3.88
C LYS A 235 -1.30 22.66 5.12
N ARG A 236 -2.63 22.68 5.17
CA ARG A 236 -3.40 22.15 6.30
C ARG A 236 -3.18 20.64 6.44
N SER A 237 -3.28 19.88 5.35
CA SER A 237 -3.06 18.42 5.39
C SER A 237 -1.61 18.05 5.75
N ILE A 238 -0.62 18.89 5.45
CA ILE A 238 0.75 18.68 5.93
C ILE A 238 0.79 18.75 7.46
N THR A 239 0.18 19.75 8.05
CA THR A 239 0.19 19.93 9.50
C THR A 239 -0.55 18.80 10.22
N THR A 240 -1.67 18.33 9.67
CA THR A 240 -2.51 17.31 10.32
C THR A 240 -2.05 15.88 10.07
N ASP A 241 -1.52 15.58 8.87
CA ASP A 241 -1.36 14.21 8.42
C ASP A 241 0.11 13.81 8.22
N LEU A 242 1.02 14.78 7.99
CA LEU A 242 2.42 14.51 7.72
C LEU A 242 3.31 14.83 8.93
N TYR A 243 3.28 16.04 9.47
CA TYR A 243 4.14 16.42 10.60
C TYR A 243 4.07 15.51 11.83
N PRO A 244 2.92 14.91 12.20
CA PRO A 244 2.87 13.96 13.32
C PRO A 244 3.69 12.68 13.13
N VAL A 245 4.09 12.38 11.89
CA VAL A 245 4.87 11.19 11.53
C VAL A 245 6.29 11.51 11.06
N LEU A 246 6.64 12.80 10.90
CA LEU A 246 7.99 13.25 10.55
C LEU A 246 8.88 13.41 11.79
N ARG A 247 10.17 13.55 11.54
CA ARG A 247 11.13 13.94 12.58
C ARG A 247 10.92 15.40 12.99
N HIS A 248 11.09 15.69 14.26
CA HIS A 248 11.01 17.07 14.75
C HIS A 248 12.02 17.97 14.03
N GLY A 249 11.54 19.12 13.55
CA GLY A 249 12.36 20.09 12.85
C GLY A 249 12.54 19.82 11.34
N GLU A 250 12.03 18.71 10.83
CA GLU A 250 12.00 18.47 9.40
C GLU A 250 11.08 19.50 8.72
N ARG A 251 11.64 20.13 7.65
CA ARG A 251 10.91 21.12 6.86
C ARG A 251 10.44 20.52 5.57
N PHE A 252 9.17 20.69 5.27
CA PHE A 252 8.56 20.25 4.03
C PHE A 252 8.03 21.46 3.25
N GLU A 253 8.77 21.82 2.21
CA GLU A 253 8.47 22.99 1.36
C GLU A 253 7.49 22.59 0.27
N LEU A 254 6.19 22.61 0.60
CA LEU A 254 5.11 22.07 -0.23
C LEU A 254 5.21 22.47 -1.71
N THR A 255 5.37 23.76 -2.01
CA THR A 255 5.36 24.26 -3.39
C THR A 255 6.56 23.72 -4.20
N ALA A 256 7.73 23.65 -3.58
CA ALA A 256 8.93 23.11 -4.22
C ALA A 256 8.73 21.60 -4.51
N VAL A 257 8.26 20.83 -3.52
CA VAL A 257 8.01 19.39 -3.66
C VAL A 257 6.93 19.11 -4.71
N GLN A 258 5.83 19.88 -4.72
CA GLN A 258 4.80 19.73 -5.75
C GLN A 258 5.33 19.98 -7.16
N ASN A 259 6.19 20.98 -7.34
CA ASN A 259 6.78 21.29 -8.64
C ASN A 259 7.76 20.20 -9.08
N GLU A 260 8.63 19.73 -8.18
CA GLU A 260 9.57 18.64 -8.44
C GLU A 260 8.84 17.37 -8.85
N VAL A 261 7.87 16.93 -8.04
CA VAL A 261 7.09 15.71 -8.31
C VAL A 261 6.32 15.81 -9.62
N ARG A 262 5.67 16.94 -9.90
CA ARG A 262 4.99 17.14 -11.20
C ARG A 262 5.94 17.06 -12.37
N THR A 263 7.08 17.71 -12.29
CA THR A 263 8.11 17.71 -13.35
C THR A 263 8.61 16.29 -13.60
N TYR A 264 8.97 15.57 -12.54
CA TYR A 264 9.45 14.20 -12.63
C TYR A 264 8.40 13.25 -13.23
N LEU A 265 7.17 13.28 -12.72
CA LEU A 265 6.09 12.42 -13.21
C LEU A 265 5.75 12.74 -14.68
N SER A 266 5.74 14.02 -15.08
CA SER A 266 5.50 14.42 -16.47
C SER A 266 6.60 13.92 -17.42
N GLY A 267 7.80 13.66 -16.93
CA GLY A 267 8.91 13.16 -17.71
C GLY A 267 8.71 11.72 -18.22
N PHE A 268 8.04 10.85 -17.45
CA PHE A 268 7.90 9.45 -17.82
C PHE A 268 6.46 8.92 -17.86
N LEU A 269 5.50 9.57 -17.18
CA LEU A 269 4.09 9.15 -17.17
C LEU A 269 3.35 9.60 -18.45
N ASN A 270 3.82 9.13 -19.59
CA ASN A 270 3.15 9.34 -20.87
C ASN A 270 2.67 7.98 -21.39
N PRO A 271 1.35 7.68 -21.34
CA PRO A 271 0.87 6.37 -21.75
C PRO A 271 1.08 6.17 -23.25
N THR A 272 1.55 4.98 -23.63
CA THR A 272 1.70 4.60 -25.05
C THR A 272 0.33 4.41 -25.69
N LYS A 273 0.29 4.24 -27.02
CA LYS A 273 -0.95 3.94 -27.73
C LYS A 273 -1.56 2.61 -27.28
N GLU A 274 -0.72 1.61 -27.06
CA GLU A 274 -1.12 0.29 -26.57
C GLU A 274 -1.72 0.39 -25.14
N GLU A 275 -1.09 1.13 -24.26
CA GLU A 275 -1.59 1.38 -22.90
C GLU A 275 -2.93 2.12 -22.90
N GLN A 276 -3.15 3.05 -23.83
CA GLN A 276 -4.45 3.71 -24.04
C GLN A 276 -5.51 2.74 -24.58
N ILE A 277 -5.13 1.79 -25.43
CA ILE A 277 -6.01 0.70 -25.90
C ILE A 277 -6.41 -0.16 -24.70
N PHE A 278 -5.46 -0.54 -23.84
CA PHE A 278 -5.76 -1.28 -22.60
C PHE A 278 -6.81 -0.56 -21.75
N TRP A 279 -6.64 0.72 -21.47
CA TRP A 279 -7.63 1.49 -20.70
C TRP A 279 -9.00 1.53 -21.39
N SER A 280 -9.01 1.72 -22.72
CA SER A 280 -10.25 1.78 -23.50
C SER A 280 -11.00 0.44 -23.53
N ALA A 281 -10.28 -0.68 -23.59
CA ALA A 281 -10.81 -2.03 -23.50
C ALA A 281 -11.35 -2.32 -22.10
N PHE A 282 -10.55 -1.98 -21.07
CA PHE A 282 -10.92 -2.18 -19.66
C PHE A 282 -12.18 -1.40 -19.27
N GLU A 283 -12.37 -0.18 -19.83
CA GLU A 283 -13.59 0.61 -19.63
C GLU A 283 -14.82 -0.11 -20.17
N LYS A 284 -14.67 -0.88 -21.23
CA LYS A 284 -15.74 -1.70 -21.85
C LYS A 284 -15.94 -3.06 -21.18
N GLY A 285 -15.21 -3.35 -20.09
CA GLY A 285 -15.25 -4.66 -19.42
C GLY A 285 -14.40 -5.73 -20.08
N ILE A 286 -13.43 -5.36 -20.92
CA ILE A 286 -12.55 -6.30 -21.63
C ILE A 286 -11.16 -6.22 -21.00
N TYR A 287 -10.66 -7.33 -20.46
CA TYR A 287 -9.36 -7.40 -19.83
C TYR A 287 -8.30 -7.92 -20.82
N GLU A 288 -7.45 -7.03 -21.30
CA GLU A 288 -6.40 -7.32 -22.29
C GLU A 288 -5.02 -6.83 -21.81
N PRO A 289 -4.43 -7.47 -20.77
CA PRO A 289 -3.16 -7.02 -20.17
C PRO A 289 -1.96 -7.11 -21.12
N GLN A 290 -2.06 -7.84 -22.26
CA GLN A 290 -1.02 -7.93 -23.28
C GLN A 290 -0.72 -6.58 -23.97
N PHE A 291 -1.58 -5.59 -23.86
CA PHE A 291 -1.31 -4.23 -24.31
C PHE A 291 -0.38 -3.44 -23.36
N VAL A 292 -0.12 -3.96 -22.16
CA VAL A 292 0.76 -3.31 -21.17
C VAL A 292 1.97 -4.17 -20.87
N PHE A 293 1.79 -5.50 -20.77
CA PHE A 293 2.84 -6.43 -20.32
C PHE A 293 3.06 -7.56 -21.33
N GLU A 294 4.24 -8.12 -21.26
CA GLU A 294 4.66 -9.27 -22.04
C GLU A 294 5.38 -10.30 -21.16
N GLY A 295 5.77 -11.42 -21.70
CA GLY A 295 6.60 -12.42 -21.03
C GLY A 295 6.06 -12.87 -19.67
N ALA A 296 6.92 -12.83 -18.67
CA ALA A 296 6.63 -13.33 -17.33
C ALA A 296 5.61 -12.46 -16.58
N GLU A 297 5.65 -11.15 -16.77
CA GLU A 297 4.71 -10.18 -16.15
C GLU A 297 3.29 -10.47 -16.62
N LEU A 298 3.09 -10.63 -17.94
CA LEU A 298 1.80 -10.98 -18.51
C LEU A 298 1.28 -12.31 -17.94
N GLN A 299 2.14 -13.33 -17.84
CA GLN A 299 1.72 -14.63 -17.32
C GLN A 299 1.25 -14.54 -15.85
N ARG A 300 1.88 -13.69 -15.03
CA ARG A 300 1.50 -13.50 -13.63
C ARG A 300 0.12 -12.86 -13.49
N ILE A 301 -0.22 -11.89 -14.35
CA ILE A 301 -1.43 -11.08 -14.17
C ILE A 301 -2.57 -11.39 -15.14
N LYS A 302 -2.39 -12.30 -16.12
CA LYS A 302 -3.44 -12.62 -17.11
C LYS A 302 -4.79 -13.00 -16.50
N GLU A 303 -4.78 -13.55 -15.27
CA GLU A 303 -5.96 -13.93 -14.51
C GLU A 303 -6.08 -13.11 -13.22
N HIS A 304 -5.67 -11.84 -13.25
CA HIS A 304 -5.66 -10.99 -12.05
C HIS A 304 -7.08 -10.82 -11.46
N PRO A 305 -7.33 -11.26 -10.20
CA PRO A 305 -8.69 -11.38 -9.65
C PRO A 305 -9.47 -10.07 -9.62
N MET A 306 -8.82 -8.96 -9.22
CA MET A 306 -9.46 -7.64 -9.19
C MET A 306 -9.83 -7.17 -10.61
N ALA A 307 -8.94 -7.37 -11.59
CA ALA A 307 -9.19 -6.97 -12.97
C ALA A 307 -10.38 -7.74 -13.55
N LEU A 308 -10.37 -9.06 -13.41
CA LEU A 308 -11.47 -9.91 -13.90
C LEU A 308 -12.80 -9.59 -13.21
N TRP A 309 -12.77 -9.36 -11.89
CA TRP A 309 -13.99 -8.98 -11.16
C TRP A 309 -14.57 -7.67 -11.67
N LYS A 310 -13.73 -6.64 -11.88
CA LYS A 310 -14.18 -5.34 -12.40
C LYS A 310 -14.75 -5.44 -13.80
N CYS A 311 -14.12 -6.20 -14.69
CA CYS A 311 -14.61 -6.38 -16.05
C CYS A 311 -15.98 -7.08 -16.05
N ARG A 312 -16.16 -8.16 -15.28
CA ARG A 312 -17.47 -8.83 -15.13
C ARG A 312 -18.56 -7.91 -14.57
N SER A 313 -18.23 -7.08 -13.60
CA SER A 313 -19.19 -6.11 -13.01
C SER A 313 -19.65 -5.08 -14.05
N LYS A 314 -18.76 -4.60 -14.91
CA LYS A 314 -19.08 -3.66 -16.00
C LYS A 314 -19.98 -4.31 -17.07
N GLU A 315 -19.69 -5.55 -17.46
CA GLU A 315 -20.55 -6.29 -18.40
C GLU A 315 -21.99 -6.46 -17.88
N GLN A 316 -22.15 -6.73 -16.59
CA GLN A 316 -23.48 -6.84 -15.97
C GLN A 316 -24.22 -5.51 -15.98
N ASN A 317 -23.55 -4.41 -15.66
CA ASN A 317 -24.16 -3.08 -15.66
C ASN A 317 -24.60 -2.64 -17.07
N ILE A 318 -23.81 -2.94 -18.11
CA ILE A 318 -24.17 -2.66 -19.51
C ILE A 318 -25.43 -3.41 -19.93
N LYS A 319 -25.58 -4.67 -19.48
CA LYS A 319 -26.78 -5.52 -19.78
C LYS A 319 -28.05 -5.07 -19.04
N THR A 320 -27.91 -4.33 -17.93
CA THR A 320 -29.03 -3.88 -17.08
C THR A 320 -29.49 -2.44 -17.38
N GLU A 321 -28.75 -1.66 -18.16
CA GLU A 321 -29.25 -0.34 -18.60
C GLU A 321 -30.46 -0.51 -19.52
N PRO A 322 -31.64 0.05 -19.15
CA PRO A 322 -32.81 -0.01 -20.00
C PRO A 322 -32.50 0.77 -21.29
N VAL A 323 -32.68 0.12 -22.43
CA VAL A 323 -32.67 0.79 -23.75
C VAL A 323 -33.65 1.96 -23.67
N LYS A 324 -33.12 3.19 -23.53
CA LYS A 324 -33.95 4.40 -23.59
C LYS A 324 -34.62 4.39 -24.96
N GLY A 325 -35.90 4.01 -24.94
CA GLY A 325 -36.74 3.91 -26.13
C GLY A 325 -36.70 5.21 -26.92
N ARG A 326 -36.49 5.06 -28.19
CA ARG A 326 -36.82 6.10 -29.18
C ARG A 326 -38.28 6.53 -28.96
N VAL A 327 -38.47 7.69 -28.38
CA VAL A 327 -39.75 8.37 -28.48
C VAL A 327 -39.86 8.92 -29.94
N ARG A 328 -40.87 8.44 -30.60
CA ARG A 328 -41.27 8.94 -31.94
C ARG A 328 -41.76 10.38 -31.84
#